data_07daedbe5a45f4186052dd42f5aa8c33
#
_entry.id   07daedbe5a45f4186052dd42f5aa8c33
#
_cell.length_a   1.000
_cell.length_b   1.000
_cell.length_c   1.000
_cell.angle_alpha   90.00
_cell.angle_beta   90.00
_cell.angle_gamma   90.00
#
_symmetry.space_group_name_H-M   'P 1'
#
loop_
_entity.id
_entity.type
_entity.pdbx_description
1 polymer ?
#
loop_
_entity_poly.entity_id
_entity_poly.type
_entity_poly.pdbx_seq_one_letter_code
_entity_poly.pdbx_strand_id
1 'polypeptide(L)'
;MLKRTFILICLVLSFCSLPAQELIQVTTRNTALVFRVANQSLRQVYYGPRLADTDVLQKQGNNFPAYSTYGMGEQNEVALHAVHADGNTSTLLNFENVKQESPEPGITLTTISLKDPLYPFQVKLFYKAYEESDLIEQWTIYQHTEKKSVTLYQFASAQLSFKSSSYRLTHFAGDWAGECNMSEVELTEGIKVIDSKLGTRATFFAHPMCLLSLNGRMTEDNGEVIGMALAWPANFKLEFEKNNNQELRVLAGMNPYASHYKLKKGDVFQTPSFLYTYSTKGNGQVSRNFHRWARKYGLRHGENSRYTLMNNWE
;
A
#
# COMPACT_ATOMS: atom_id res chain seq x y z
N MET A 1 53.51 58.73 -9.84
CA MET A 1 52.49 58.31 -8.86
C MET A 1 51.53 57.36 -9.55
N LEU A 2 51.73 56.02 -9.38
CA LEU A 2 50.87 54.98 -9.94
C LEU A 2 49.84 54.57 -8.88
N LYS A 3 48.55 54.83 -9.14
CA LYS A 3 47.44 54.29 -8.29
C LYS A 3 47.20 52.83 -8.64
N ARG A 4 47.48 51.91 -7.70
CA ARG A 4 47.11 50.53 -7.77
C ARG A 4 45.64 50.37 -7.32
N THR A 5 44.76 49.99 -8.26
CA THR A 5 43.37 49.62 -7.97
C THR A 5 43.34 48.14 -7.60
N PHE A 6 42.97 47.86 -6.36
CA PHE A 6 42.73 46.44 -5.91
C PHE A 6 41.31 46.08 -6.30
N ILE A 7 41.14 45.10 -7.20
CA ILE A 7 39.87 44.49 -7.50
C ILE A 7 39.67 43.30 -6.53
N LEU A 8 38.71 43.46 -5.62
CA LEU A 8 38.31 42.42 -4.69
C LEU A 8 37.29 41.53 -5.41
N ILE A 9 37.72 40.30 -5.83
CA ILE A 9 36.82 39.29 -6.40
C ILE A 9 36.13 38.56 -5.25
N CYS A 10 34.87 38.90 -4.97
CA CYS A 10 34.00 38.12 -4.09
C CYS A 10 33.60 36.84 -4.76
N LEU A 11 34.19 35.72 -4.34
CA LEU A 11 33.78 34.37 -4.75
C LEU A 11 32.50 34.02 -3.98
N VAL A 12 31.36 34.11 -4.68
CA VAL A 12 30.07 33.65 -4.13
C VAL A 12 30.05 32.11 -4.26
N LEU A 13 30.39 31.43 -3.18
CA LEU A 13 30.19 29.99 -3.05
C LEU A 13 28.67 29.74 -2.92
N SER A 14 28.04 29.42 -4.04
CA SER A 14 26.69 28.84 -4.04
C SER A 14 26.75 27.47 -3.37
N PHE A 15 26.38 27.39 -2.10
CA PHE A 15 26.09 26.11 -1.47
C PHE A 15 24.85 25.53 -2.15
N CYS A 16 25.04 24.61 -3.10
CA CYS A 16 23.99 23.68 -3.50
C CYS A 16 23.70 22.80 -2.27
N SER A 17 22.72 23.17 -1.47
CA SER A 17 22.15 22.27 -0.49
C SER A 17 21.49 21.14 -1.27
N LEU A 18 22.12 19.96 -1.26
CA LEU A 18 21.44 18.74 -1.68
C LEU A 18 20.16 18.63 -0.84
N PRO A 19 18.99 18.45 -1.47
CA PRO A 19 17.76 18.28 -0.71
C PRO A 19 17.97 17.13 0.27
N ALA A 20 17.75 17.40 1.55
CA ALA A 20 17.84 16.36 2.58
C ALA A 20 16.86 15.25 2.21
N GLN A 21 17.33 14.00 2.22
CA GLN A 21 16.45 12.86 2.05
C GLN A 21 15.55 12.78 3.27
N GLU A 22 14.24 12.86 3.06
CA GLU A 22 13.25 12.78 4.12
C GLU A 22 12.75 11.35 4.26
N LEU A 23 12.74 10.83 5.50
CA LEU A 23 12.11 9.56 5.83
C LEU A 23 10.72 9.80 6.44
N ILE A 24 9.72 9.15 5.86
CA ILE A 24 8.35 9.16 6.36
C ILE A 24 8.09 7.79 6.98
N GLN A 25 7.71 7.77 8.26
CA GLN A 25 7.47 6.54 9.00
C GLN A 25 5.99 6.40 9.35
N VAL A 26 5.43 5.23 9.05
CA VAL A 26 4.11 4.79 9.50
C VAL A 26 4.35 3.65 10.49
N THR A 27 4.19 3.91 11.78
CA THR A 27 4.57 2.98 12.83
C THR A 27 3.38 2.50 13.64
N THR A 28 3.43 1.25 14.03
CA THR A 28 2.60 0.65 15.07
C THR A 28 3.47 0.32 16.29
N ARG A 29 2.94 -0.44 17.27
CA ARG A 29 3.73 -0.82 18.45
C ARG A 29 5.00 -1.60 18.09
N ASN A 30 4.89 -2.59 17.20
CA ASN A 30 5.97 -3.51 16.89
C ASN A 30 6.45 -3.45 15.43
N THR A 31 5.79 -2.70 14.55
CA THR A 31 6.12 -2.66 13.12
C THR A 31 6.35 -1.25 12.60
N ALA A 32 7.08 -1.14 11.51
CA ALA A 32 7.28 0.12 10.79
C ALA A 32 7.24 -0.11 9.29
N LEU A 33 6.48 0.73 8.59
CA LEU A 33 6.53 0.93 7.14
C LEU A 33 7.22 2.28 6.92
N VAL A 34 8.32 2.27 6.15
CA VAL A 34 9.15 3.47 5.96
C VAL A 34 9.26 3.80 4.49
N PHE A 35 9.04 5.06 4.19
CA PHE A 35 9.23 5.64 2.87
C PHE A 35 10.41 6.62 2.90
N ARG A 36 11.05 6.76 1.76
CA ARG A 36 12.10 7.76 1.52
C ARG A 36 11.68 8.66 0.37
N VAL A 37 11.78 9.96 0.60
CA VAL A 37 11.65 10.98 -0.45
C VAL A 37 13.02 11.35 -0.95
N ALA A 38 13.26 11.16 -2.24
CA ALA A 38 14.49 11.57 -2.90
C ALA A 38 14.19 12.06 -4.32
N ASN A 39 14.65 13.25 -4.69
CA ASN A 39 14.40 13.86 -5.98
C ASN A 39 12.91 13.86 -6.36
N GLN A 40 12.04 14.25 -5.42
CA GLN A 40 10.57 14.25 -5.54
C GLN A 40 9.95 12.87 -5.75
N SER A 41 10.73 11.79 -5.73
CA SER A 41 10.23 10.42 -5.84
C SER A 41 9.98 9.83 -4.45
N LEU A 42 8.79 9.25 -4.25
CA LEU A 42 8.44 8.53 -3.03
C LEU A 42 8.75 7.05 -3.22
N ARG A 43 9.59 6.50 -2.34
CA ARG A 43 10.04 5.10 -2.41
C ARG A 43 9.74 4.37 -1.10
N GLN A 44 9.15 3.18 -1.16
CA GLN A 44 9.09 2.27 -0.02
C GLN A 44 10.49 1.66 0.19
N VAL A 45 11.07 1.88 1.36
CA VAL A 45 12.42 1.39 1.69
C VAL A 45 12.41 0.27 2.72
N TYR A 46 11.33 0.14 3.50
CA TYR A 46 11.24 -0.87 4.54
C TYR A 46 9.78 -1.17 4.91
N TYR A 47 9.47 -2.42 5.24
CA TYR A 47 8.31 -2.84 6.02
C TYR A 47 8.67 -4.09 6.81
N GLY A 48 8.56 -4.03 8.13
CA GLY A 48 8.96 -5.11 9.03
C GLY A 48 8.88 -4.71 10.50
N PRO A 49 9.68 -5.36 11.38
CA PRO A 49 9.77 -4.98 12.80
C PRO A 49 10.13 -3.51 12.98
N ARG A 50 9.65 -2.91 14.06
CA ARG A 50 10.00 -1.52 14.39
C ARG A 50 11.51 -1.41 14.63
N LEU A 51 12.15 -0.49 13.93
CA LEU A 51 13.58 -0.23 14.06
C LEU A 51 13.83 0.80 15.17
N ALA A 52 14.88 0.58 15.94
CA ALA A 52 15.34 1.55 16.95
C ALA A 52 15.99 2.79 16.28
N ASP A 53 16.69 2.55 15.14
CA ASP A 53 17.32 3.58 14.33
C ASP A 53 16.93 3.36 12.86
N THR A 54 16.39 4.37 12.23
CA THR A 54 15.98 4.36 10.82
C THR A 54 16.94 5.11 9.91
N ASP A 55 17.96 5.79 10.43
CA ASP A 55 18.89 6.59 9.63
C ASP A 55 19.68 5.74 8.62
N VAL A 56 19.91 4.49 8.96
CA VAL A 56 20.49 3.51 8.03
C VAL A 56 19.70 3.39 6.74
N LEU A 57 18.38 3.57 6.79
CA LEU A 57 17.48 3.50 5.64
C LEU A 57 17.60 4.71 4.69
N GLN A 58 18.25 5.78 5.09
CA GLN A 58 18.55 6.90 4.18
C GLN A 58 19.46 6.47 3.04
N LYS A 59 20.43 5.58 3.30
CA LYS A 59 21.43 5.11 2.33
C LYS A 59 21.23 3.66 1.92
N GLN A 60 20.66 2.85 2.81
CA GLN A 60 20.40 1.42 2.64
C GLN A 60 18.91 1.17 2.62
N GLY A 61 18.53 -0.07 2.37
CA GLY A 61 17.14 -0.49 2.26
C GLY A 61 16.69 -0.67 0.82
N ASN A 62 15.49 -1.14 0.67
CA ASN A 62 14.85 -1.32 -0.62
C ASN A 62 14.63 0.05 -1.31
N ASN A 63 14.30 0.03 -2.57
CA ASN A 63 14.07 1.25 -3.35
C ASN A 63 12.89 1.06 -4.33
N PHE A 64 11.76 0.59 -3.80
CA PHE A 64 10.57 0.33 -4.59
C PHE A 64 9.74 1.60 -4.74
N PRO A 65 9.07 1.82 -5.90
CA PRO A 65 8.03 2.83 -5.98
C PRO A 65 7.00 2.61 -4.88
N ALA A 66 6.65 3.66 -4.14
CA ALA A 66 5.59 3.55 -3.12
C ALA A 66 4.20 3.40 -3.76
N TYR A 67 4.03 3.97 -4.95
CA TYR A 67 2.82 3.89 -5.75
C TYR A 67 3.19 4.09 -7.22
N SER A 68 3.19 3.02 -8.00
CA SER A 68 3.62 3.03 -9.40
C SER A 68 2.48 3.49 -10.33
N THR A 69 2.86 4.20 -11.39
CA THR A 69 1.91 4.64 -12.41
C THR A 69 2.41 4.30 -13.81
N TYR A 70 1.48 4.14 -14.74
CA TYR A 70 1.84 4.04 -16.15
C TYR A 70 2.49 5.36 -16.61
N GLY A 71 3.69 5.27 -17.17
CA GLY A 71 4.49 6.42 -17.57
C GLY A 71 5.74 6.67 -16.71
N MET A 72 5.88 6.01 -15.54
CA MET A 72 7.07 6.12 -14.69
C MET A 72 8.26 5.26 -15.15
N GLY A 73 8.12 4.49 -16.24
CA GLY A 73 9.16 3.58 -16.74
C GLY A 73 9.25 2.26 -15.97
N GLU A 74 8.23 1.91 -15.19
CA GLU A 74 8.13 0.63 -14.51
C GLU A 74 7.81 -0.47 -15.52
N GLN A 75 8.48 -1.62 -15.39
CA GLN A 75 8.26 -2.78 -16.27
C GLN A 75 7.17 -3.72 -15.75
N ASN A 76 6.70 -3.49 -14.53
CA ASN A 76 5.75 -4.32 -13.81
C ASN A 76 4.35 -3.72 -13.87
N GLU A 77 3.35 -4.49 -13.43
CA GLU A 77 1.98 -3.99 -13.24
C GLU A 77 1.97 -2.72 -12.36
N VAL A 78 1.14 -1.77 -12.72
CA VAL A 78 1.10 -0.46 -12.06
C VAL A 78 -0.08 -0.34 -11.11
N ALA A 79 0.06 0.46 -10.07
CA ALA A 79 -1.03 0.74 -9.15
C ALA A 79 -2.07 1.71 -9.75
N LEU A 80 -1.64 2.58 -10.66
CA LEU A 80 -2.50 3.52 -11.36
C LEU A 80 -2.25 3.52 -12.86
N HIS A 81 -3.33 3.33 -13.63
CA HIS A 81 -3.39 3.64 -15.06
C HIS A 81 -4.54 4.62 -15.30
N ALA A 82 -4.21 5.84 -15.61
CA ALA A 82 -5.17 6.91 -15.91
C ALA A 82 -5.00 7.36 -17.38
N VAL A 83 -6.10 7.77 -17.99
CA VAL A 83 -6.10 8.47 -19.29
C VAL A 83 -6.57 9.89 -19.04
N HIS A 84 -5.67 10.85 -19.25
CA HIS A 84 -5.90 12.27 -19.04
C HIS A 84 -6.92 12.86 -20.04
N ALA A 85 -7.41 14.05 -19.76
CA ALA A 85 -8.46 14.69 -20.54
C ALA A 85 -8.10 14.95 -22.02
N ASP A 86 -6.83 14.95 -22.38
CA ASP A 86 -6.29 15.07 -23.74
C ASP A 86 -6.00 13.74 -24.42
N GLY A 87 -6.19 12.60 -23.70
CA GLY A 87 -5.94 11.25 -24.21
C GLY A 87 -4.56 10.70 -23.85
N ASN A 88 -3.69 11.47 -23.17
CA ASN A 88 -2.40 10.96 -22.70
C ASN A 88 -2.61 9.92 -21.58
N THR A 89 -1.86 8.83 -21.67
CA THR A 89 -1.91 7.72 -20.69
C THR A 89 -0.82 7.79 -19.65
N SER A 90 0.19 8.64 -19.83
CA SER A 90 1.32 8.74 -18.90
C SER A 90 0.98 9.66 -17.74
N THR A 91 1.13 9.14 -16.54
CA THR A 91 1.01 9.89 -15.28
C THR A 91 2.32 9.78 -14.51
N LEU A 92 2.89 10.91 -14.13
CA LEU A 92 4.03 10.98 -13.23
C LEU A 92 3.57 11.45 -11.86
N LEU A 93 4.12 10.90 -10.79
CA LEU A 93 3.74 11.31 -9.45
C LEU A 93 4.96 11.80 -8.67
N ASN A 94 5.03 13.11 -8.49
CA ASN A 94 6.03 13.76 -7.65
C ASN A 94 5.48 13.91 -6.22
N PHE A 95 6.33 13.71 -5.23
CA PHE A 95 6.01 14.00 -3.84
C PHE A 95 5.76 15.50 -3.65
N GLU A 96 4.67 15.85 -3.01
CA GLU A 96 4.27 17.21 -2.72
C GLU A 96 4.43 17.53 -1.22
N ASN A 97 3.80 16.74 -0.36
CA ASN A 97 3.90 16.92 1.10
C ASN A 97 3.45 15.67 1.85
N VAL A 98 3.73 15.66 3.15
CA VAL A 98 3.24 14.68 4.11
C VAL A 98 2.59 15.40 5.30
N LYS A 99 1.48 14.83 5.80
CA LYS A 99 0.81 15.26 7.03
C LYS A 99 0.62 14.06 7.94
N GLN A 100 0.95 14.21 9.22
CA GLN A 100 0.65 13.22 10.24
C GLN A 100 -0.24 13.81 11.32
N GLU A 101 -1.27 13.08 11.70
CA GLU A 101 -2.27 13.48 12.70
C GLU A 101 -2.54 12.30 13.63
N SER A 102 -2.92 12.61 14.86
CA SER A 102 -3.40 11.61 15.82
C SER A 102 -4.88 11.86 16.11
N PRO A 103 -5.79 11.33 15.27
CA PRO A 103 -7.23 11.58 15.41
C PRO A 103 -7.81 11.01 16.72
N GLU A 104 -7.21 9.95 17.23
CA GLU A 104 -7.59 9.28 18.48
C GLU A 104 -6.33 8.74 19.18
N PRO A 105 -6.35 8.52 20.50
CA PRO A 105 -5.24 7.89 21.21
C PRO A 105 -4.89 6.50 20.62
N GLY A 106 -3.62 6.27 20.33
CA GLY A 106 -3.13 5.02 19.74
C GLY A 106 -3.43 4.85 18.25
N ILE A 107 -3.88 5.91 17.56
CA ILE A 107 -4.08 5.94 16.12
C ILE A 107 -3.29 7.10 15.51
N THR A 108 -2.48 6.80 14.51
CA THR A 108 -1.80 7.81 13.69
C THR A 108 -2.29 7.73 12.25
N LEU A 109 -2.69 8.86 11.68
CA LEU A 109 -3.05 9.00 10.27
C LEU A 109 -1.96 9.75 9.55
N THR A 110 -1.29 9.06 8.62
CA THR A 110 -0.30 9.66 7.71
C THR A 110 -0.94 9.83 6.34
N THR A 111 -0.94 11.05 5.82
CA THR A 111 -1.39 11.40 4.48
C THR A 111 -0.21 11.87 3.66
N ILE A 112 0.09 11.16 2.56
CA ILE A 112 1.15 11.54 1.62
C ILE A 112 0.49 12.04 0.34
N SER A 113 0.76 13.29 -0.04
CA SER A 113 0.24 13.90 -1.26
C SER A 113 1.25 13.79 -2.38
N LEU A 114 0.80 13.28 -3.52
CA LEU A 114 1.55 13.16 -4.76
C LEU A 114 0.82 13.94 -5.85
N LYS A 115 1.57 14.56 -6.76
CA LYS A 115 0.99 15.38 -7.83
C LYS A 115 1.72 15.16 -9.15
N ASP A 116 0.96 15.13 -10.22
CA ASP A 116 1.54 15.12 -11.56
C ASP A 116 2.10 16.52 -11.89
N PRO A 117 3.35 16.64 -12.38
CA PRO A 117 3.96 17.92 -12.70
C PRO A 117 3.36 18.60 -13.97
N LEU A 118 2.72 17.83 -14.85
CA LEU A 118 2.18 18.31 -16.11
C LEU A 118 0.66 18.49 -16.08
N TYR A 119 -0.02 17.63 -15.32
CA TYR A 119 -1.47 17.63 -15.19
C TYR A 119 -1.92 18.09 -13.81
N PRO A 120 -3.04 18.80 -13.69
CA PRO A 120 -3.64 19.13 -12.39
C PRO A 120 -4.35 17.88 -11.80
N PHE A 121 -3.57 16.79 -11.66
CA PHE A 121 -3.98 15.49 -11.16
C PHE A 121 -3.20 15.19 -9.86
N GLN A 122 -3.92 14.79 -8.83
CA GLN A 122 -3.37 14.52 -7.50
C GLN A 122 -3.79 13.14 -7.00
N VAL A 123 -2.85 12.47 -6.35
CA VAL A 123 -3.05 11.21 -5.64
C VAL A 123 -2.68 11.41 -4.17
N LYS A 124 -3.56 11.01 -3.27
CA LYS A 124 -3.27 11.01 -1.83
C LYS A 124 -3.29 9.58 -1.32
N LEU A 125 -2.18 9.19 -0.70
CA LEU A 125 -2.02 7.91 -0.04
C LEU A 125 -2.27 8.10 1.45
N PHE A 126 -3.20 7.34 2.00
CA PHE A 126 -3.57 7.39 3.41
C PHE A 126 -3.12 6.11 4.11
N TYR A 127 -2.49 6.28 5.26
CA TYR A 127 -2.05 5.20 6.12
C TYR A 127 -2.53 5.48 7.54
N LYS A 128 -3.50 4.69 8.02
CA LYS A 128 -4.01 4.75 9.38
C LYS A 128 -3.41 3.60 10.18
N ALA A 129 -2.50 3.93 11.07
CA ALA A 129 -1.79 2.97 11.90
C ALA A 129 -2.48 2.83 13.25
N TYR A 130 -2.82 1.59 13.61
CA TYR A 130 -3.43 1.22 14.88
C TYR A 130 -2.35 0.60 15.79
N GLU A 131 -1.87 1.38 16.75
CA GLU A 131 -0.71 1.03 17.57
C GLU A 131 -0.88 -0.32 18.31
N GLU A 132 -2.00 -0.50 19.01
CA GLU A 132 -2.25 -1.70 19.83
C GLU A 132 -2.49 -2.97 19.03
N SER A 133 -3.01 -2.84 17.81
CA SER A 133 -3.35 -3.98 16.96
C SER A 133 -2.21 -4.35 16.02
N ASP A 134 -1.13 -3.56 15.94
CA ASP A 134 -0.06 -3.71 14.94
C ASP A 134 -0.61 -3.80 13.50
N LEU A 135 -1.63 -3.01 13.19
CA LEU A 135 -2.33 -3.04 11.91
C LEU A 135 -2.26 -1.68 11.24
N ILE A 136 -2.06 -1.69 9.94
CA ILE A 136 -2.15 -0.51 9.07
C ILE A 136 -3.33 -0.68 8.13
N GLU A 137 -4.14 0.36 8.04
CA GLU A 137 -5.21 0.51 7.06
C GLU A 137 -4.78 1.53 6.03
N GLN A 138 -4.82 1.15 4.75
CA GLN A 138 -4.37 1.98 3.63
C GLN A 138 -5.49 2.14 2.62
N TRP A 139 -5.65 3.36 2.09
CA TRP A 139 -6.49 3.65 0.93
C TRP A 139 -5.88 4.78 0.11
N THR A 140 -6.39 4.95 -1.10
CA THR A 140 -5.92 5.97 -2.04
C THR A 140 -7.09 6.86 -2.47
N ILE A 141 -6.82 8.17 -2.61
CA ILE A 141 -7.78 9.14 -3.15
C ILE A 141 -7.19 9.76 -4.41
N TYR A 142 -8.01 9.85 -5.46
CA TYR A 142 -7.70 10.54 -6.71
C TYR A 142 -8.60 11.74 -6.90
N GLN A 143 -8.02 12.83 -7.36
CA GLN A 143 -8.75 14.05 -7.73
C GLN A 143 -8.01 14.81 -8.85
N HIS A 144 -8.74 15.55 -9.67
CA HIS A 144 -8.17 16.39 -10.70
C HIS A 144 -9.03 17.62 -10.99
N THR A 145 -8.41 18.62 -11.66
CA THR A 145 -9.11 19.81 -12.13
C THR A 145 -8.92 20.04 -13.64
N GLU A 146 -8.61 18.99 -14.38
CA GLU A 146 -8.52 19.03 -15.86
C GLU A 146 -9.85 19.46 -16.48
N LYS A 147 -9.80 19.94 -17.73
CA LYS A 147 -10.99 20.52 -18.39
C LYS A 147 -12.09 19.49 -18.65
N LYS A 148 -11.74 18.21 -18.90
CA LYS A 148 -12.66 17.10 -19.12
C LYS A 148 -12.41 16.00 -18.11
N SER A 149 -13.21 14.94 -18.11
CA SER A 149 -13.02 13.78 -17.25
C SER A 149 -11.71 13.06 -17.55
N VAL A 150 -11.07 12.55 -16.50
CA VAL A 150 -9.98 11.58 -16.54
C VAL A 150 -10.58 10.18 -16.40
N THR A 151 -10.10 9.21 -17.16
CA THR A 151 -10.57 7.83 -17.07
C THR A 151 -9.55 6.98 -16.31
N LEU A 152 -9.96 6.34 -15.24
CA LEU A 152 -9.14 5.41 -14.46
C LEU A 152 -9.40 3.98 -14.93
N TYR A 153 -8.38 3.29 -15.41
CA TYR A 153 -8.42 1.88 -15.84
C TYR A 153 -7.82 0.94 -14.78
N GLN A 154 -6.83 1.40 -14.02
CA GLN A 154 -6.26 0.72 -12.87
C GLN A 154 -6.19 1.72 -11.70
N PHE A 155 -6.60 1.32 -10.51
CA PHE A 155 -6.69 2.20 -9.34
C PHE A 155 -6.60 1.38 -8.05
N ALA A 156 -5.39 0.95 -7.72
CA ALA A 156 -5.14 0.13 -6.53
C ALA A 156 -5.38 0.92 -5.23
N SER A 157 -5.93 0.25 -4.23
CA SER A 157 -6.03 0.77 -2.86
C SER A 157 -4.66 0.90 -2.22
N ALA A 158 -3.78 -0.08 -2.51
CA ALA A 158 -2.46 -0.19 -1.91
C ALA A 158 -1.48 -0.85 -2.87
N GLN A 159 -0.22 -0.46 -2.71
CA GLN A 159 0.95 -1.16 -3.22
C GLN A 159 1.90 -1.42 -2.07
N LEU A 160 2.37 -2.67 -1.94
CA LEU A 160 3.43 -3.06 -1.03
C LEU A 160 4.52 -3.79 -1.83
N SER A 161 5.76 -3.66 -1.39
CA SER A 161 6.87 -4.33 -2.05
C SER A 161 7.81 -4.96 -1.02
N PHE A 162 8.33 -6.14 -1.37
CA PHE A 162 9.17 -6.95 -0.51
C PHE A 162 10.38 -7.48 -1.27
N LYS A 163 11.46 -7.76 -0.54
CA LYS A 163 12.60 -8.52 -1.04
C LYS A 163 12.94 -9.60 -0.04
N SER A 164 12.81 -10.86 -0.46
CA SER A 164 12.97 -12.03 0.38
C SER A 164 13.50 -13.20 -0.43
N SER A 165 14.14 -14.17 0.20
CA SER A 165 14.67 -15.35 -0.46
C SER A 165 13.58 -16.27 -1.02
N SER A 166 12.41 -16.28 -0.41
CA SER A 166 11.25 -17.04 -0.88
C SER A 166 9.94 -16.41 -0.39
N TYR A 167 8.85 -16.74 -1.07
CA TYR A 167 7.52 -16.29 -0.74
C TYR A 167 6.52 -17.45 -0.82
N ARG A 168 5.70 -17.60 0.21
CA ARG A 168 4.58 -18.53 0.22
C ARG A 168 3.29 -17.77 0.47
N LEU A 169 2.33 -17.97 -0.41
CA LEU A 169 1.03 -17.33 -0.35
C LEU A 169 0.00 -18.36 0.14
N THR A 170 -0.62 -18.06 1.28
CA THR A 170 -1.79 -18.78 1.77
C THR A 170 -3.02 -17.96 1.41
N HIS A 171 -3.95 -18.56 0.71
CA HIS A 171 -5.21 -17.94 0.31
C HIS A 171 -6.39 -18.85 0.59
N PHE A 172 -7.58 -18.29 0.58
CA PHE A 172 -8.80 -18.97 0.95
C PHE A 172 -9.75 -18.96 -0.24
N ALA A 173 -10.27 -20.11 -0.54
CA ALA A 173 -11.26 -20.33 -1.60
C ALA A 173 -12.44 -21.10 -1.02
N GLY A 174 -13.53 -21.17 -1.73
CA GLY A 174 -14.66 -21.94 -1.26
C GLY A 174 -15.78 -21.98 -2.27
N ASP A 175 -16.79 -22.75 -1.90
CA ASP A 175 -18.06 -22.88 -2.59
C ASP A 175 -19.11 -23.27 -1.55
N TRP A 176 -20.36 -23.45 -1.95
CA TRP A 176 -21.41 -23.92 -1.08
C TRP A 176 -21.03 -25.25 -0.39
N ALA A 177 -21.21 -25.33 0.92
CA ALA A 177 -20.81 -26.45 1.77
C ALA A 177 -19.29 -26.77 1.77
N GLY A 178 -18.45 -25.82 1.33
CA GLY A 178 -16.99 -25.95 1.30
C GLY A 178 -16.30 -24.60 1.43
N GLU A 179 -16.76 -23.74 2.37
CA GLU A 179 -16.29 -22.37 2.55
C GLU A 179 -14.91 -22.33 3.19
N CYS A 180 -14.16 -21.29 2.85
CA CYS A 180 -12.87 -20.97 3.44
C CYS A 180 -11.81 -22.07 3.38
N ASN A 181 -11.77 -22.87 2.32
CA ASN A 181 -10.72 -23.85 2.11
C ASN A 181 -9.36 -23.14 1.94
N MET A 182 -8.42 -23.49 2.80
CA MET A 182 -7.08 -22.94 2.80
C MET A 182 -6.21 -23.65 1.76
N SER A 183 -5.50 -22.85 0.94
CA SER A 183 -4.50 -23.32 -0.02
C SER A 183 -3.21 -22.54 0.17
N GLU A 184 -2.09 -23.24 0.09
CA GLU A 184 -0.74 -22.66 0.14
C GLU A 184 -0.01 -22.90 -1.18
N VAL A 185 0.60 -21.86 -1.73
CA VAL A 185 1.38 -21.93 -2.96
C VAL A 185 2.69 -21.15 -2.81
N GLU A 186 3.78 -21.70 -3.32
CA GLU A 186 5.04 -20.98 -3.47
C GLU A 186 4.96 -20.05 -4.67
N LEU A 187 5.35 -18.77 -4.47
CA LEU A 187 5.36 -17.79 -5.55
C LEU A 187 6.65 -17.93 -6.37
N THR A 188 6.50 -18.31 -7.62
CA THR A 188 7.53 -18.31 -8.64
C THR A 188 7.53 -16.99 -9.41
N GLU A 189 8.50 -16.80 -10.30
CA GLU A 189 8.53 -15.63 -11.19
C GLU A 189 7.24 -15.53 -12.02
N GLY A 190 6.77 -14.31 -12.21
CA GLY A 190 5.52 -13.99 -12.87
C GLY A 190 4.45 -13.47 -11.93
N ILE A 191 3.19 -13.54 -12.35
CA ILE A 191 2.07 -12.92 -11.66
C ILE A 191 1.13 -14.03 -11.15
N LYS A 192 0.86 -14.00 -9.83
CA LYS A 192 -0.22 -14.74 -9.20
C LYS A 192 -1.33 -13.79 -8.82
N VAL A 193 -2.56 -14.12 -9.19
CA VAL A 193 -3.75 -13.30 -8.89
C VAL A 193 -4.74 -14.09 -8.05
N ILE A 194 -5.31 -13.45 -7.02
CA ILE A 194 -6.51 -13.88 -6.31
C ILE A 194 -7.55 -12.82 -6.62
N ASP A 195 -8.63 -13.17 -7.29
CA ASP A 195 -9.63 -12.20 -7.72
C ASP A 195 -11.05 -12.76 -7.72
N SER A 196 -12.01 -11.84 -7.80
CA SER A 196 -13.40 -12.14 -8.05
C SER A 196 -13.97 -11.19 -9.11
N LYS A 197 -14.88 -11.72 -9.92
CA LYS A 197 -15.59 -11.02 -10.98
C LYS A 197 -17.12 -11.25 -10.87
N LEU A 198 -17.59 -11.70 -9.70
CA LEU A 198 -18.96 -12.16 -9.46
C LEU A 198 -19.88 -11.07 -8.87
N GLY A 199 -19.44 -9.81 -8.85
CA GLY A 199 -20.22 -8.72 -8.31
C GLY A 199 -20.45 -8.87 -6.79
N THR A 200 -21.68 -8.89 -6.35
CA THR A 200 -22.06 -9.00 -4.93
C THR A 200 -21.77 -10.38 -4.31
N ARG A 201 -21.42 -11.37 -5.12
CA ARG A 201 -20.98 -12.70 -4.67
C ARG A 201 -19.44 -12.82 -4.72
N ALA A 202 -18.74 -11.75 -4.50
CA ALA A 202 -17.30 -11.69 -4.67
C ALA A 202 -16.53 -12.72 -3.84
N THR A 203 -17.02 -13.04 -2.65
CA THR A 203 -16.37 -13.99 -1.72
C THR A 203 -16.81 -15.45 -1.90
N PHE A 204 -17.65 -15.77 -2.90
CA PHE A 204 -18.18 -17.11 -3.06
C PHE A 204 -17.11 -18.15 -3.41
N PHE A 205 -16.18 -17.80 -4.31
CA PHE A 205 -15.09 -18.71 -4.71
C PHE A 205 -13.72 -18.28 -4.21
N ALA A 206 -13.53 -17.01 -3.88
CA ALA A 206 -12.27 -16.48 -3.39
C ALA A 206 -12.53 -15.41 -2.31
N HIS A 207 -11.66 -15.35 -1.31
CA HIS A 207 -11.77 -14.35 -0.26
C HIS A 207 -10.76 -13.22 -0.48
N PRO A 208 -11.13 -11.95 -0.23
CA PRO A 208 -10.23 -10.79 -0.38
C PRO A 208 -9.23 -10.70 0.77
N MET A 209 -8.69 -11.83 1.22
CA MET A 209 -7.70 -11.93 2.29
C MET A 209 -6.68 -13.02 1.99
N CYS A 210 -5.47 -12.85 2.52
CA CYS A 210 -4.40 -13.83 2.38
C CYS A 210 -3.33 -13.64 3.46
N LEU A 211 -2.44 -14.63 3.56
CA LEU A 211 -1.21 -14.55 4.33
C LEU A 211 -0.03 -14.72 3.38
N LEU A 212 0.96 -13.87 3.51
CA LEU A 212 2.22 -13.96 2.78
C LEU A 212 3.34 -14.27 3.75
N SER A 213 3.92 -15.45 3.64
CA SER A 213 5.09 -15.86 4.40
C SER A 213 6.36 -15.48 3.66
N LEU A 214 7.31 -14.91 4.37
CA LEU A 214 8.65 -14.52 3.87
C LEU A 214 9.69 -15.50 4.41
N ASN A 215 10.73 -15.78 3.59
CA ASN A 215 11.89 -16.58 4.01
C ASN A 215 11.56 -18.02 4.49
N GLY A 216 10.49 -18.61 3.97
CA GLY A 216 10.13 -20.00 4.27
C GLY A 216 8.68 -20.18 4.73
N ARG A 217 8.41 -21.32 5.34
CA ARG A 217 7.07 -21.65 5.85
C ARG A 217 6.83 -21.00 7.21
N MET A 218 5.63 -20.48 7.37
CA MET A 218 5.12 -20.06 8.68
C MET A 218 4.53 -21.25 9.45
N THR A 219 4.50 -21.09 10.77
CA THR A 219 3.69 -21.91 11.70
C THR A 219 2.77 -21.00 12.49
N GLU A 220 2.00 -21.55 13.43
CA GLU A 220 1.12 -20.77 14.32
C GLU A 220 1.91 -19.73 15.14
N ASP A 221 3.12 -20.05 15.58
CA ASP A 221 3.92 -19.28 16.54
C ASP A 221 5.30 -18.83 16.00
N ASN A 222 5.65 -19.19 14.76
CA ASN A 222 6.95 -18.86 14.17
C ASN A 222 6.86 -18.54 12.67
N GLY A 223 7.77 -17.66 12.20
CA GLY A 223 7.91 -17.24 10.81
C GLY A 223 7.52 -15.79 10.59
N GLU A 224 8.10 -15.21 9.53
CA GLU A 224 7.76 -13.86 9.07
C GLU A 224 6.51 -13.92 8.19
N VAL A 225 5.46 -13.24 8.60
CA VAL A 225 4.14 -13.30 7.96
C VAL A 225 3.54 -11.91 7.83
N ILE A 226 3.00 -11.63 6.67
CA ILE A 226 2.13 -10.47 6.44
C ILE A 226 0.71 -11.00 6.23
N GLY A 227 -0.22 -10.60 7.09
CA GLY A 227 -1.64 -10.79 6.86
C GLY A 227 -2.23 -9.61 6.14
N MET A 228 -3.10 -9.88 5.17
CA MET A 228 -3.67 -8.86 4.29
C MET A 228 -5.16 -9.13 4.08
N ALA A 229 -5.98 -8.06 4.06
CA ALA A 229 -7.41 -8.12 3.77
C ALA A 229 -7.89 -6.83 3.09
N LEU A 230 -8.69 -6.95 2.04
CA LEU A 230 -9.34 -5.82 1.40
C LEU A 230 -10.78 -5.69 1.93
N ALA A 231 -11.09 -4.54 2.49
CA ALA A 231 -12.44 -4.23 3.01
C ALA A 231 -13.38 -3.81 1.86
N TRP A 232 -13.68 -4.77 0.99
CA TRP A 232 -14.51 -4.54 -0.19
C TRP A 232 -15.43 -5.73 -0.47
N PRO A 233 -16.76 -5.56 -0.48
CA PRO A 233 -17.72 -6.66 -0.62
C PRO A 233 -18.11 -6.96 -2.08
N ALA A 234 -17.32 -6.53 -3.07
CA ALA A 234 -17.61 -6.72 -4.49
C ALA A 234 -16.35 -7.22 -5.24
N ASN A 235 -16.31 -7.05 -6.56
CA ASN A 235 -15.17 -7.51 -7.37
C ASN A 235 -13.86 -6.94 -6.85
N PHE A 236 -12.93 -7.82 -6.50
CA PHE A 236 -11.63 -7.48 -5.94
C PHE A 236 -10.50 -8.14 -6.73
N LYS A 237 -9.30 -7.60 -6.57
CA LYS A 237 -8.06 -8.16 -7.13
C LYS A 237 -6.93 -7.96 -6.11
N LEU A 238 -6.28 -9.06 -5.75
CA LEU A 238 -5.00 -9.10 -5.07
C LEU A 238 -3.99 -9.71 -6.04
N GLU A 239 -2.97 -8.98 -6.39
CA GLU A 239 -1.98 -9.36 -7.38
C GLU A 239 -0.60 -9.40 -6.75
N PHE A 240 0.13 -10.47 -7.03
CA PHE A 240 1.46 -10.78 -6.51
C PHE A 240 2.38 -10.98 -7.70
N GLU A 241 3.22 -10.00 -7.99
CA GLU A 241 4.18 -10.05 -9.09
C GLU A 241 5.59 -10.19 -8.55
N LYS A 242 6.21 -11.36 -8.81
CA LYS A 242 7.58 -11.67 -8.44
C LYS A 242 8.50 -11.58 -9.65
N ASN A 243 9.62 -10.87 -9.52
CA ASN A 243 10.64 -10.80 -10.54
C ASN A 243 11.86 -11.73 -10.25
N ASN A 244 12.79 -11.79 -11.19
CA ASN A 244 14.02 -12.60 -11.08
C ASN A 244 15.02 -12.09 -10.03
N ASN A 245 14.84 -10.87 -9.51
CA ASN A 245 15.69 -10.28 -8.46
C ASN A 245 15.16 -10.58 -7.04
N GLN A 246 14.24 -11.54 -6.90
CA GLN A 246 13.58 -11.88 -5.65
C GLN A 246 12.77 -10.71 -5.05
N GLU A 247 12.30 -9.82 -5.89
CA GLU A 247 11.44 -8.73 -5.49
C GLU A 247 9.98 -9.11 -5.77
N LEU A 248 9.12 -8.89 -4.79
CA LEU A 248 7.69 -9.13 -4.88
C LEU A 248 6.95 -7.81 -4.73
N ARG A 249 6.09 -7.51 -5.70
CA ARG A 249 5.12 -6.42 -5.61
C ARG A 249 3.74 -7.00 -5.33
N VAL A 250 3.01 -6.38 -4.42
CA VAL A 250 1.62 -6.70 -4.10
C VAL A 250 0.77 -5.49 -4.44
N LEU A 251 -0.21 -5.67 -5.32
CA LEU A 251 -1.26 -4.69 -5.61
C LEU A 251 -2.59 -5.21 -5.08
N ALA A 252 -3.33 -4.34 -4.39
CA ALA A 252 -4.62 -4.69 -3.82
C ALA A 252 -5.66 -3.60 -4.12
N GLY A 253 -6.87 -4.01 -4.51
CA GLY A 253 -7.94 -3.05 -4.76
C GLY A 253 -9.18 -3.66 -5.41
N MET A 254 -10.06 -2.80 -5.89
CA MET A 254 -11.17 -3.22 -6.73
C MET A 254 -10.66 -3.83 -8.02
N ASN A 255 -11.35 -4.84 -8.52
CA ASN A 255 -11.00 -5.48 -9.78
C ASN A 255 -11.44 -4.58 -10.96
N PRO A 256 -10.52 -4.09 -11.78
CA PRO A 256 -10.87 -3.24 -12.93
C PRO A 256 -11.37 -4.05 -14.13
N TYR A 257 -11.55 -5.37 -14.00
CA TYR A 257 -12.00 -6.24 -15.08
C TYR A 257 -13.33 -5.75 -15.68
N ALA A 258 -13.35 -5.57 -16.99
CA ALA A 258 -14.50 -5.10 -17.77
C ALA A 258 -15.11 -3.77 -17.24
N SER A 259 -14.34 -2.95 -16.55
CA SER A 259 -14.80 -1.68 -16.00
C SER A 259 -13.72 -0.59 -16.09
N HIS A 260 -14.17 0.64 -15.99
CA HIS A 260 -13.32 1.82 -15.82
C HIS A 260 -14.12 2.89 -15.07
N TYR A 261 -13.44 3.81 -14.45
CA TYR A 261 -14.08 4.91 -13.75
C TYR A 261 -13.80 6.26 -14.43
N LYS A 262 -14.86 6.98 -14.80
CA LYS A 262 -14.76 8.35 -15.33
C LYS A 262 -14.83 9.35 -14.19
N LEU A 263 -13.68 9.82 -13.76
CA LEU A 263 -13.54 10.86 -12.75
C LEU A 263 -13.80 12.22 -13.42
N LYS A 264 -14.86 12.91 -13.02
CA LYS A 264 -15.20 14.23 -13.52
C LYS A 264 -14.33 15.30 -12.86
N LYS A 265 -14.23 16.47 -13.51
CA LYS A 265 -13.52 17.62 -12.95
C LYS A 265 -14.06 17.97 -11.55
N GLY A 266 -13.19 17.98 -10.55
CA GLY A 266 -13.51 18.32 -9.18
C GLY A 266 -14.11 17.18 -8.35
N ASP A 267 -14.44 16.03 -8.97
CA ASP A 267 -14.85 14.84 -8.24
C ASP A 267 -13.68 14.24 -7.48
N VAL A 268 -14.01 13.50 -6.43
CA VAL A 268 -13.06 12.73 -5.61
C VAL A 268 -13.43 11.26 -5.74
N PHE A 269 -12.46 10.41 -6.07
CA PHE A 269 -12.62 8.97 -6.05
C PHE A 269 -11.73 8.37 -4.96
N GLN A 270 -12.36 7.67 -4.01
CA GLN A 270 -11.68 6.97 -2.93
C GLN A 270 -11.77 5.46 -3.15
N THR A 271 -10.64 4.77 -3.03
CA THR A 271 -10.59 3.31 -3.06
C THR A 271 -11.05 2.70 -1.74
N PRO A 272 -11.45 1.41 -1.72
CA PRO A 272 -11.67 0.68 -0.48
C PRO A 272 -10.41 0.60 0.38
N SER A 273 -10.58 0.40 1.68
CA SER A 273 -9.47 0.20 2.61
C SER A 273 -8.82 -1.17 2.42
N PHE A 274 -7.50 -1.20 2.42
CA PHE A 274 -6.69 -2.41 2.49
C PHE A 274 -6.00 -2.47 3.85
N LEU A 275 -6.22 -3.56 4.58
CA LEU A 275 -5.72 -3.77 5.93
C LEU A 275 -4.57 -4.77 5.89
N TYR A 276 -3.48 -4.48 6.60
CA TYR A 276 -2.37 -5.40 6.68
C TYR A 276 -1.61 -5.28 8.00
N THR A 277 -1.00 -6.38 8.39
CA THR A 277 -0.19 -6.50 9.60
C THR A 277 1.00 -7.42 9.37
N TYR A 278 2.10 -7.15 10.04
CA TYR A 278 3.33 -7.95 9.98
C TYR A 278 3.59 -8.62 11.32
N SER A 279 4.11 -9.84 11.29
CA SER A 279 4.56 -10.57 12.48
C SER A 279 5.78 -11.43 12.18
N THR A 280 6.68 -11.53 13.15
CA THR A 280 7.76 -12.54 13.19
C THR A 280 7.36 -13.77 14.02
N LYS A 281 6.16 -13.75 14.62
CA LYS A 281 5.64 -14.79 15.53
C LYS A 281 4.52 -15.59 14.88
N GLY A 282 4.69 -15.94 13.60
CA GLY A 282 3.77 -16.78 12.86
C GLY A 282 2.38 -16.18 12.59
N ASN A 283 1.51 -17.01 12.00
CA ASN A 283 0.17 -16.62 11.59
C ASN A 283 -0.82 -16.44 12.73
N GLY A 284 -0.61 -17.09 13.88
CA GLY A 284 -1.44 -16.89 15.06
C GLY A 284 -1.35 -15.46 15.60
N GLN A 285 -0.17 -14.83 15.55
CA GLN A 285 -0.04 -13.43 15.93
C GLN A 285 -0.76 -12.51 14.94
N VAL A 286 -0.67 -12.81 13.64
CA VAL A 286 -1.41 -12.10 12.59
C VAL A 286 -2.93 -12.17 12.83
N SER A 287 -3.45 -13.36 13.12
CA SER A 287 -4.86 -13.56 13.48
C SER A 287 -5.26 -12.71 14.71
N ARG A 288 -4.46 -12.75 15.76
CA ARG A 288 -4.70 -11.95 16.98
C ARG A 288 -4.70 -10.45 16.70
N ASN A 289 -3.85 -9.96 15.80
CA ASN A 289 -3.82 -8.55 15.39
C ASN A 289 -5.14 -8.15 14.71
N PHE A 290 -5.59 -8.93 13.73
CA PHE A 290 -6.88 -8.69 13.06
C PHE A 290 -8.05 -8.81 14.04
N HIS A 291 -8.07 -9.78 14.94
CA HIS A 291 -9.14 -9.96 15.93
C HIS A 291 -9.24 -8.76 16.88
N ARG A 292 -8.10 -8.24 17.40
CA ARG A 292 -8.09 -7.03 18.23
C ARG A 292 -8.64 -5.82 17.48
N TRP A 293 -8.14 -5.63 16.26
CA TRP A 293 -8.62 -4.53 15.40
C TRP A 293 -10.12 -4.67 15.12
N ALA A 294 -10.58 -5.85 14.72
CA ALA A 294 -11.98 -6.09 14.38
C ALA A 294 -12.92 -5.81 15.55
N ARG A 295 -12.59 -6.27 16.76
CA ARG A 295 -13.40 -6.02 17.96
C ARG A 295 -13.53 -4.55 18.28
N LYS A 296 -12.43 -3.80 18.21
CA LYS A 296 -12.39 -2.40 18.64
C LYS A 296 -12.88 -1.44 17.53
N TYR A 297 -12.59 -1.71 16.27
CA TYR A 297 -12.78 -0.76 15.17
C TYR A 297 -13.61 -1.31 13.99
N GLY A 298 -13.54 -2.60 13.70
CA GLY A 298 -14.14 -3.20 12.50
C GLY A 298 -15.60 -3.64 12.68
N LEU A 299 -16.00 -3.98 13.89
CA LEU A 299 -17.34 -4.53 14.18
C LEU A 299 -18.17 -3.57 15.02
N ARG A 300 -19.41 -3.37 14.63
CA ARG A 300 -20.37 -2.65 15.47
C ARG A 300 -20.56 -3.40 16.78
N HIS A 301 -20.33 -2.72 17.92
CA HIS A 301 -20.38 -3.31 19.25
C HIS A 301 -19.47 -4.55 19.40
N GLY A 302 -18.26 -4.49 18.80
CA GLY A 302 -17.34 -5.61 18.72
C GLY A 302 -16.87 -6.17 20.08
N GLU A 303 -16.85 -5.31 21.11
CA GLU A 303 -16.49 -5.66 22.49
C GLU A 303 -17.63 -6.31 23.30
N ASN A 304 -18.88 -6.29 22.80
CA ASN A 304 -20.01 -6.88 23.49
C ASN A 304 -19.97 -8.42 23.39
N SER A 305 -20.55 -9.08 24.37
CA SER A 305 -20.79 -10.52 24.33
C SER A 305 -21.59 -10.92 23.09
N ARG A 306 -21.23 -12.04 22.49
CA ARG A 306 -21.95 -12.62 21.36
C ARG A 306 -22.93 -13.66 21.85
N TYR A 307 -24.13 -13.67 21.25
CA TYR A 307 -25.10 -14.73 21.50
C TYR A 307 -24.73 -15.97 20.70
N THR A 308 -24.94 -17.14 21.29
CA THR A 308 -24.91 -18.39 20.53
C THR A 308 -26.20 -18.46 19.71
N LEU A 309 -26.06 -18.53 18.41
CA LEU A 309 -27.16 -18.67 17.47
C LEU A 309 -27.18 -20.11 16.95
N MET A 310 -28.31 -20.78 17.08
CA MET A 310 -28.59 -22.02 16.40
C MET A 310 -29.57 -21.74 15.28
N ASN A 311 -29.21 -22.12 14.06
CA ASN A 311 -30.13 -22.11 12.93
C ASN A 311 -30.50 -23.56 12.62
N ASN A 312 -31.76 -23.89 12.81
CA ASN A 312 -32.32 -25.16 12.36
C ASN A 312 -32.98 -24.95 11.01
N TRP A 313 -32.27 -25.29 9.98
CA TRP A 313 -32.70 -25.08 8.60
C TRP A 313 -33.72 -26.14 8.14
N GLU A 314 -33.81 -27.30 8.84
CA GLU A 314 -34.66 -28.43 8.51
C GLU A 314 -35.85 -28.59 9.48
#